data_13bace289f549c4d2b474b1a9d660b8e
#
_entry.id   13bace289f549c4d2b474b1a9d660b8e
#
_cell.length_a   1.000
_cell.length_b   1.000
_cell.length_c   1.000
_cell.angle_alpha   90.00
_cell.angle_beta   90.00
_cell.angle_gamma   90.00
#
_symmetry.space_group_name_H-M   'P 1'
#
loop_
_entity.id
_entity.type
_entity.pdbx_description
1 polymer ?
#
loop_
_entity_poly.entity_id
_entity_poly.type
_entity_poly.pdbx_seq_one_letter_code
_entity_poly.pdbx_strand_id
1 'polypeptide(L)'
;RHMSDLFAEDTVRLLAGRGVACILLPGPLPTPVLAFTLRNRGADAGIMVTASHNPREDNGYKVYWSDGAQIISPVDSEISTLIDDAPLPTDDDLADPDSPLITRAGQAEVASYVATAASVVQVDSPRGLSVVYTPLHGVGRDTLLEVFESAGFDEPLVVPEQGDPDPDFPTVEYPNPEVPGALNLAIALAADTGADIVLANDPDADRLAVAVPDGPSWRTLTGDDVGALLADHVLTGGSGNNRLVATTVVSSK
;
A
#
# COMPACT_ATOMS: atom_id res chain seq x y z
N ARG A 1 0.16 -2.99 11.73
CA ARG A 1 0.07 -4.24 12.50
C ARG A 1 0.76 -4.09 13.85
N HIS A 2 0.35 -4.91 14.84
CA HIS A 2 1.05 -4.97 16.12
C HIS A 2 2.54 -5.26 15.91
N MET A 3 3.39 -4.51 16.61
CA MET A 3 4.85 -4.67 16.61
C MET A 3 5.55 -4.53 15.24
N SER A 4 4.89 -3.99 14.22
CA SER A 4 5.52 -3.83 12.90
C SER A 4 6.76 -2.93 12.93
N ASP A 5 6.73 -1.89 13.74
CA ASP A 5 7.84 -0.98 13.98
C ASP A 5 9.04 -1.68 14.64
N LEU A 6 8.78 -2.52 15.65
CA LEU A 6 9.81 -3.31 16.30
C LEU A 6 10.43 -4.32 15.34
N PHE A 7 9.60 -5.06 14.61
CA PHE A 7 10.11 -6.03 13.63
C PHE A 7 10.91 -5.38 12.50
N ALA A 8 10.52 -4.17 12.06
CA ALA A 8 11.30 -3.43 11.07
C ALA A 8 12.67 -2.99 11.64
N GLU A 9 12.69 -2.48 12.88
CA GLU A 9 13.92 -2.10 13.57
C GLU A 9 14.85 -3.31 13.79
N ASP A 10 14.33 -4.43 14.28
CA ASP A 10 15.09 -5.65 14.49
C ASP A 10 15.65 -6.19 13.16
N THR A 11 14.87 -6.12 12.09
CA THR A 11 15.30 -6.55 10.76
C THR A 11 16.50 -5.75 10.26
N VAL A 12 16.47 -4.41 10.33
CA VAL A 12 17.59 -3.60 9.85
C VAL A 12 18.82 -3.77 10.73
N ARG A 13 18.66 -3.95 12.05
CA ARG A 13 19.76 -4.19 12.98
C ARG A 13 20.41 -5.56 12.73
N LEU A 14 19.60 -6.60 12.50
CA LEU A 14 20.11 -7.93 12.20
C LEU A 14 20.88 -7.96 10.87
N LEU A 15 20.33 -7.36 9.82
CA LEU A 15 20.99 -7.27 8.53
C LEU A 15 22.30 -6.44 8.62
N ALA A 16 22.28 -5.31 9.33
CA ALA A 16 23.45 -4.49 9.56
C ALA A 16 24.52 -5.24 10.38
N GLY A 17 24.12 -6.06 11.36
CA GLY A 17 25.00 -6.95 12.11
C GLY A 17 25.72 -8.00 11.22
N ARG A 18 25.11 -8.33 10.09
CA ARG A 18 25.69 -9.20 9.04
C ARG A 18 26.44 -8.43 7.95
N GLY A 19 26.63 -7.11 8.12
CA GLY A 19 27.38 -6.26 7.18
C GLY A 19 26.56 -5.75 6.00
N VAL A 20 25.24 -5.88 6.01
CA VAL A 20 24.34 -5.37 4.96
C VAL A 20 23.97 -3.92 5.26
N ALA A 21 24.14 -3.03 4.28
CA ALA A 21 23.68 -1.65 4.39
C ALA A 21 22.16 -1.59 4.23
N CYS A 22 21.48 -0.92 5.14
CA CYS A 22 20.02 -0.84 5.21
C CYS A 22 19.52 0.60 5.16
N ILE A 23 18.34 0.80 4.57
CA ILE A 23 17.58 2.05 4.62
C ILE A 23 16.26 1.76 5.33
N LEU A 24 16.05 2.35 6.50
CA LEU A 24 14.78 2.28 7.22
C LEU A 24 13.92 3.49 6.83
N LEU A 25 12.73 3.26 6.33
CA LEU A 25 11.77 4.31 5.97
C LEU A 25 11.21 5.02 7.22
N PRO A 26 10.71 6.27 7.09
CA PRO A 26 10.43 7.16 8.23
C PRO A 26 9.16 6.82 9.03
N GLY A 27 8.68 5.61 9.00
CA GLY A 27 7.53 5.15 9.78
C GLY A 27 6.63 4.19 9.02
N PRO A 28 5.42 3.94 9.53
CA PRO A 28 4.43 3.13 8.83
C PRO A 28 3.98 3.83 7.54
N LEU A 29 4.22 3.18 6.40
CA LEU A 29 3.94 3.71 5.06
C LEU A 29 3.24 2.67 4.20
N PRO A 30 2.52 3.09 3.15
CA PRO A 30 1.98 2.18 2.15
C PRO A 30 3.05 1.28 1.52
N THR A 31 2.71 0.01 1.31
CA THR A 31 3.59 -0.96 0.65
C THR A 31 4.14 -0.46 -0.71
N PRO A 32 3.36 0.24 -1.56
CA PRO A 32 3.88 0.79 -2.80
C PRO A 32 5.01 1.80 -2.63
N VAL A 33 5.07 2.53 -1.51
CA VAL A 33 6.17 3.47 -1.22
C VAL A 33 7.49 2.72 -1.06
N LEU A 34 7.48 1.55 -0.41
CA LEU A 34 8.67 0.69 -0.31
C LEU A 34 9.13 0.22 -1.69
N ALA A 35 8.23 -0.37 -2.48
CA ALA A 35 8.57 -0.91 -3.81
C ALA A 35 9.11 0.18 -4.75
N PHE A 36 8.56 1.40 -4.66
CA PHE A 36 9.05 2.56 -5.39
C PHE A 36 10.43 2.98 -4.90
N THR A 37 10.63 3.12 -3.58
CA THR A 37 11.90 3.55 -2.98
C THR A 37 13.01 2.56 -3.28
N LEU A 38 12.74 1.27 -3.20
CA LEU A 38 13.67 0.20 -3.57
C LEU A 38 14.26 0.43 -4.97
N ARG A 39 13.42 0.66 -5.97
CA ARG A 39 13.86 0.94 -7.34
C ARG A 39 14.57 2.29 -7.47
N ASN A 40 14.02 3.32 -6.84
CA ASN A 40 14.56 4.68 -6.93
C ASN A 40 15.94 4.81 -6.29
N ARG A 41 16.21 4.04 -5.24
CA ARG A 41 17.50 3.95 -4.56
C ARG A 41 18.46 2.93 -5.16
N GLY A 42 17.99 2.08 -6.06
CA GLY A 42 18.78 0.98 -6.63
C GLY A 42 19.22 -0.03 -5.59
N ALA A 43 18.35 -0.30 -4.59
CA ALA A 43 18.62 -1.29 -3.58
C ALA A 43 18.36 -2.71 -4.12
N ASP A 44 19.01 -3.71 -3.52
CA ASP A 44 18.95 -5.10 -4.00
C ASP A 44 17.64 -5.80 -3.58
N ALA A 45 17.12 -5.47 -2.41
CA ALA A 45 15.88 -6.03 -1.87
C ALA A 45 15.16 -5.03 -0.97
N GLY A 46 13.86 -5.24 -0.77
CA GLY A 46 13.03 -4.49 0.17
C GLY A 46 12.16 -5.42 1.01
N ILE A 47 11.93 -5.06 2.27
CA ILE A 47 11.10 -5.82 3.19
C ILE A 47 10.03 -4.90 3.75
N MET A 48 8.75 -5.26 3.57
CA MET A 48 7.61 -4.60 4.20
C MET A 48 7.05 -5.49 5.29
N VAL A 49 7.01 -4.96 6.51
CA VAL A 49 6.46 -5.67 7.66
C VAL A 49 4.95 -5.44 7.71
N THR A 50 4.20 -6.39 7.17
CA THR A 50 2.74 -6.31 7.03
C THR A 50 2.12 -7.69 6.85
N ALA A 51 0.87 -7.83 7.27
CA ALA A 51 0.00 -8.95 6.86
C ALA A 51 -1.16 -8.49 5.98
N SER A 52 -1.05 -7.29 5.36
CA SER A 52 -2.08 -6.73 4.46
C SER A 52 -3.48 -6.78 5.10
N HIS A 53 -4.42 -7.49 4.48
CA HIS A 53 -5.82 -7.64 4.88
C HIS A 53 -6.11 -8.90 5.72
N ASN A 54 -5.10 -9.62 6.17
CA ASN A 54 -5.25 -10.81 7.03
C ASN A 54 -5.88 -10.43 8.38
N PRO A 55 -6.30 -11.42 9.21
CA PRO A 55 -6.76 -11.20 10.59
C PRO A 55 -5.78 -10.32 11.39
N ARG A 56 -6.29 -9.63 12.41
CA ARG A 56 -5.51 -8.66 13.20
C ARG A 56 -4.33 -9.31 13.95
N GLU A 57 -4.43 -10.57 14.27
CA GLU A 57 -3.42 -11.35 14.97
C GLU A 57 -2.19 -11.64 14.10
N ASP A 58 -2.35 -11.56 12.78
CA ASP A 58 -1.28 -11.84 11.82
C ASP A 58 -0.36 -10.64 11.63
N ASN A 59 0.92 -10.93 11.47
CA ASN A 59 1.93 -10.06 10.91
C ASN A 59 2.82 -10.88 9.95
N GLY A 60 3.72 -10.23 9.21
CA GLY A 60 4.58 -10.95 8.29
C GLY A 60 5.48 -10.04 7.49
N TYR A 61 6.18 -10.62 6.54
CA TYR A 61 7.08 -9.93 5.62
C TYR A 61 6.62 -10.12 4.18
N LYS A 62 6.46 -9.00 3.45
CA LYS A 62 6.46 -9.00 1.98
C LYS A 62 7.88 -8.65 1.53
N VAL A 63 8.52 -9.54 0.79
CA VAL A 63 9.87 -9.34 0.28
C VAL A 63 9.83 -8.99 -1.20
N TYR A 64 10.57 -7.96 -1.58
CA TYR A 64 10.67 -7.44 -2.95
C TYR A 64 12.11 -7.53 -3.44
N TRP A 65 12.31 -7.86 -4.71
CA TRP A 65 13.60 -7.84 -5.38
C TRP A 65 13.89 -6.48 -6.03
N SER A 66 15.11 -6.30 -6.52
CA SER A 66 15.61 -5.05 -7.09
C SER A 66 14.77 -4.47 -8.23
N ASP A 67 13.97 -5.28 -8.90
CA ASP A 67 13.00 -4.85 -9.93
C ASP A 67 11.72 -4.21 -9.36
N GLY A 68 11.55 -4.25 -8.02
CA GLY A 68 10.36 -3.76 -7.32
C GLY A 68 9.20 -4.74 -7.31
N ALA A 69 9.38 -5.96 -7.79
CA ALA A 69 8.37 -7.02 -7.72
C ALA A 69 8.54 -7.86 -6.45
N GLN A 70 7.41 -8.32 -5.91
CA GLN A 70 7.43 -9.28 -4.81
C GLN A 70 8.04 -10.60 -5.29
N ILE A 71 8.86 -11.24 -4.44
CA ILE A 71 9.47 -12.52 -4.73
C ILE A 71 8.43 -13.60 -5.02
N ILE A 72 8.78 -14.51 -5.92
CA ILE A 72 7.97 -15.67 -6.30
C ILE A 72 8.84 -16.92 -6.31
N SER A 73 8.23 -18.08 -6.43
CA SER A 73 8.94 -19.36 -6.59
C SER A 73 9.95 -19.32 -7.76
N PRO A 74 11.18 -19.86 -7.56
CA PRO A 74 11.61 -20.67 -6.41
C PRO A 74 12.19 -19.88 -5.22
N VAL A 75 12.43 -18.57 -5.35
CA VAL A 75 13.14 -17.74 -4.38
C VAL A 75 12.46 -17.74 -3.00
N ASP A 76 11.13 -17.61 -2.96
CA ASP A 76 10.34 -17.68 -1.73
C ASP A 76 10.57 -19.00 -0.96
N SER A 77 10.57 -20.11 -1.67
CA SER A 77 10.77 -21.45 -1.10
C SER A 77 12.22 -21.66 -0.63
N GLU A 78 13.20 -21.11 -1.35
CA GLU A 78 14.61 -21.14 -0.96
C GLU A 78 14.83 -20.33 0.32
N ILE A 79 14.26 -19.13 0.42
CA ILE A 79 14.34 -18.28 1.62
C ILE A 79 13.64 -18.97 2.80
N SER A 80 12.45 -19.55 2.60
CA SER A 80 11.75 -20.29 3.65
C SER A 80 12.60 -21.44 4.21
N THR A 81 13.23 -22.20 3.34
CA THR A 81 14.14 -23.29 3.77
C THR A 81 15.31 -22.77 4.60
N LEU A 82 15.90 -21.64 4.20
CA LEU A 82 17.00 -21.03 4.94
C LEU A 82 16.54 -20.49 6.31
N ILE A 83 15.31 -19.98 6.40
CA ILE A 83 14.72 -19.52 7.66
C ILE A 83 14.51 -20.71 8.61
N ASP A 84 14.00 -21.83 8.12
CA ASP A 84 13.76 -23.04 8.94
C ASP A 84 15.07 -23.60 9.52
N ASP A 85 16.18 -23.47 8.80
CA ASP A 85 17.51 -23.94 9.21
C ASP A 85 18.30 -22.90 10.02
N ALA A 86 17.84 -21.64 10.06
CA ALA A 86 18.58 -20.56 10.72
C ALA A 86 18.47 -20.66 12.25
N PRO A 87 19.57 -20.47 13.01
CA PRO A 87 19.49 -20.32 14.45
C PRO A 87 18.70 -19.05 14.82
N LEU A 88 18.00 -19.09 15.94
CA LEU A 88 17.38 -17.87 16.47
C LEU A 88 18.46 -16.83 16.75
N PRO A 89 18.26 -15.59 16.31
CA PRO A 89 19.21 -14.51 16.57
C PRO A 89 19.27 -14.20 18.07
N THR A 90 20.40 -13.71 18.50
CA THR A 90 20.66 -13.21 19.85
C THR A 90 20.94 -11.72 19.81
N ASP A 91 21.00 -11.07 20.96
CA ASP A 91 21.34 -9.64 21.05
C ASP A 91 22.73 -9.34 20.43
N ASP A 92 23.67 -10.30 20.46
CA ASP A 92 25.00 -10.16 19.87
C ASP A 92 24.98 -10.15 18.32
N ASP A 93 23.93 -10.62 17.70
CA ASP A 93 23.74 -10.59 16.26
C ASP A 93 23.22 -9.24 15.75
N LEU A 94 22.69 -8.38 16.65
CA LEU A 94 22.09 -7.10 16.32
C LEU A 94 23.14 -5.99 16.31
N ALA A 95 23.22 -5.24 15.20
CA ALA A 95 24.04 -4.03 15.17
C ALA A 95 23.50 -2.97 16.15
N ASP A 96 24.38 -2.05 16.57
CA ASP A 96 23.97 -0.85 17.30
C ASP A 96 22.93 -0.08 16.48
N PRO A 97 21.85 0.47 17.08
CA PRO A 97 20.87 1.29 16.40
C PRO A 97 21.46 2.47 15.61
N ASP A 98 22.61 2.99 16.04
CA ASP A 98 23.34 4.09 15.41
C ASP A 98 24.46 3.57 14.45
N SER A 99 24.41 2.30 14.06
CA SER A 99 25.36 1.72 13.11
C SER A 99 25.42 2.52 11.81
N PRO A 100 26.62 2.82 11.26
CA PRO A 100 26.74 3.53 9.98
C PRO A 100 26.17 2.75 8.78
N LEU A 101 25.84 1.48 8.96
CA LEU A 101 25.15 0.65 7.95
C LEU A 101 23.63 0.86 7.97
N ILE A 102 23.08 1.56 8.96
CA ILE A 102 21.64 1.86 9.04
C ILE A 102 21.42 3.33 8.68
N THR A 103 20.83 3.58 7.53
CA THR A 103 20.37 4.92 7.13
C THR A 103 18.90 5.07 7.47
N ARG A 104 18.57 6.06 8.31
CA ARG A 104 17.18 6.42 8.57
C ARG A 104 16.74 7.44 7.53
N ALA A 105 15.85 7.02 6.63
CA ALA A 105 15.33 7.89 5.58
C ALA A 105 14.42 8.98 6.14
N GLY A 106 14.38 10.12 5.47
CA GLY A 106 13.47 11.22 5.78
C GLY A 106 12.22 11.21 4.89
N GLN A 107 11.50 12.33 4.90
CA GLN A 107 10.28 12.50 4.09
C GLN A 107 10.56 12.66 2.58
N ALA A 108 11.80 12.81 2.16
CA ALA A 108 12.15 12.97 0.76
C ALA A 108 11.74 11.77 -0.12
N GLU A 109 11.81 10.56 0.43
CA GLU A 109 11.38 9.33 -0.23
C GLU A 109 9.87 9.33 -0.46
N VAL A 110 9.10 9.70 0.56
CA VAL A 110 7.64 9.82 0.48
C VAL A 110 7.26 10.90 -0.54
N ALA A 111 7.87 12.08 -0.46
CA ALA A 111 7.62 13.18 -1.40
C ALA A 111 7.95 12.79 -2.86
N SER A 112 9.00 12.01 -3.08
CA SER A 112 9.36 11.51 -4.42
C SER A 112 8.29 10.53 -4.96
N TYR A 113 7.77 9.65 -4.09
CA TYR A 113 6.65 8.76 -4.43
C TYR A 113 5.39 9.58 -4.77
N VAL A 114 5.00 10.51 -3.91
CA VAL A 114 3.83 11.37 -4.07
C VAL A 114 3.88 12.12 -5.40
N ALA A 115 5.01 12.77 -5.71
CA ALA A 115 5.19 13.49 -6.96
C ALA A 115 5.05 12.58 -8.20
N THR A 116 5.60 11.35 -8.11
CA THR A 116 5.51 10.38 -9.20
C THR A 116 4.08 9.85 -9.35
N ALA A 117 3.40 9.51 -8.24
CA ALA A 117 2.01 9.07 -8.26
C ALA A 117 1.08 10.15 -8.83
N ALA A 118 1.24 11.41 -8.39
CA ALA A 118 0.46 12.52 -8.91
C ALA A 118 0.69 12.78 -10.42
N SER A 119 1.89 12.49 -10.92
CA SER A 119 2.24 12.71 -12.33
C SER A 119 1.51 11.81 -13.34
N VAL A 120 0.85 10.72 -12.87
CA VAL A 120 0.07 9.86 -13.76
C VAL A 120 -1.27 10.49 -14.17
N VAL A 121 -1.71 11.51 -13.43
CA VAL A 121 -2.95 12.23 -13.74
C VAL A 121 -2.75 13.12 -14.95
N GLN A 122 -3.62 12.96 -15.95
CA GLN A 122 -3.57 13.78 -17.15
C GLN A 122 -3.94 15.24 -16.82
N VAL A 123 -3.25 16.20 -17.45
CA VAL A 123 -3.40 17.65 -17.18
C VAL A 123 -4.85 18.11 -17.30
N ASP A 124 -5.56 17.61 -18.32
CA ASP A 124 -6.93 18.01 -18.65
C ASP A 124 -8.01 17.12 -17.97
N SER A 125 -7.62 16.19 -17.08
CA SER A 125 -8.58 15.36 -16.35
C SER A 125 -9.49 16.22 -15.46
N PRO A 126 -10.80 15.98 -15.43
CA PRO A 126 -11.71 16.62 -14.49
C PRO A 126 -11.29 16.33 -13.03
N ARG A 127 -11.47 17.33 -12.15
CA ARG A 127 -11.12 17.21 -10.72
C ARG A 127 -12.28 17.46 -9.76
N GLY A 128 -13.48 17.67 -10.29
CA GLY A 128 -14.64 18.08 -9.51
C GLY A 128 -15.45 16.94 -8.90
N LEU A 129 -14.84 15.80 -8.58
CA LEU A 129 -15.51 14.70 -7.88
C LEU A 129 -15.42 14.88 -6.37
N SER A 130 -16.54 14.71 -5.70
CA SER A 130 -16.65 14.59 -4.25
C SER A 130 -16.34 13.14 -3.85
N VAL A 131 -15.27 12.93 -3.08
CA VAL A 131 -14.74 11.61 -2.75
C VAL A 131 -14.86 11.35 -1.26
N VAL A 132 -15.41 10.19 -0.87
CA VAL A 132 -15.24 9.63 0.47
C VAL A 132 -14.15 8.58 0.43
N TYR A 133 -13.26 8.59 1.44
CA TYR A 133 -12.14 7.67 1.52
C TYR A 133 -12.05 6.95 2.86
N THR A 134 -11.67 5.69 2.83
CA THR A 134 -11.28 4.93 4.03
C THR A 134 -9.99 4.14 3.81
N PRO A 135 -9.00 4.28 4.71
CA PRO A 135 -7.83 3.40 4.76
C PRO A 135 -8.10 2.11 5.55
N LEU A 136 -9.33 1.84 6.01
CA LEU A 136 -9.67 0.71 6.87
C LEU A 136 -8.70 0.53 8.05
N HIS A 137 -8.48 1.60 8.83
CA HIS A 137 -7.49 1.64 9.93
C HIS A 137 -6.05 1.35 9.49
N GLY A 138 -5.76 1.51 8.21
CA GLY A 138 -4.44 1.30 7.64
C GLY A 138 -3.61 2.58 7.51
N VAL A 139 -2.50 2.48 6.80
CA VAL A 139 -1.48 3.54 6.69
C VAL A 139 -1.64 4.40 5.43
N GLY A 140 -2.73 4.21 4.65
CA GLY A 140 -2.90 4.85 3.34
C GLY A 140 -3.25 6.33 3.37
N ARG A 141 -3.88 6.84 4.48
CA ARG A 141 -4.49 8.17 4.53
C ARG A 141 -3.53 9.30 4.13
N ASP A 142 -2.47 9.47 4.86
CA ASP A 142 -1.62 10.65 4.71
C ASP A 142 -0.98 10.70 3.32
N THR A 143 -0.48 9.56 2.84
CA THR A 143 0.09 9.48 1.49
C THR A 143 -0.97 9.73 0.40
N LEU A 144 -2.19 9.23 0.56
CA LEU A 144 -3.28 9.48 -0.41
C LEU A 144 -3.66 10.95 -0.43
N LEU A 145 -3.81 11.60 0.72
CA LEU A 145 -4.14 13.02 0.80
C LEU A 145 -3.07 13.88 0.14
N GLU A 146 -1.79 13.60 0.40
CA GLU A 146 -0.67 14.28 -0.27
C GLU A 146 -0.68 14.08 -1.81
N VAL A 147 -1.03 12.89 -2.29
CA VAL A 147 -1.17 12.62 -3.73
C VAL A 147 -2.34 13.40 -4.33
N PHE A 148 -3.49 13.45 -3.65
CA PHE A 148 -4.65 14.22 -4.10
C PHE A 148 -4.33 15.71 -4.19
N GLU A 149 -3.72 16.29 -3.17
CA GLU A 149 -3.27 17.68 -3.17
C GLU A 149 -2.28 17.95 -4.31
N SER A 150 -1.24 17.12 -4.45
CA SER A 150 -0.22 17.25 -5.49
C SER A 150 -0.79 17.11 -6.90
N ALA A 151 -1.84 16.31 -7.09
CA ALA A 151 -2.53 16.13 -8.37
C ALA A 151 -3.61 17.20 -8.63
N GLY A 152 -3.89 18.07 -7.66
CA GLY A 152 -4.87 19.17 -7.77
C GLY A 152 -6.31 18.72 -7.64
N PHE A 153 -6.58 17.63 -6.94
CA PHE A 153 -7.92 17.23 -6.52
C PHE A 153 -8.31 17.88 -5.19
N ASP A 154 -9.61 18.02 -4.97
CA ASP A 154 -10.12 18.38 -3.65
C ASP A 154 -9.81 17.27 -2.63
N GLU A 155 -9.63 17.66 -1.36
CA GLU A 155 -9.34 16.72 -0.29
C GLU A 155 -10.51 15.74 -0.08
N PRO A 156 -10.29 14.42 -0.11
CA PRO A 156 -11.32 13.44 0.18
C PRO A 156 -11.85 13.55 1.60
N LEU A 157 -13.13 13.32 1.79
CA LEU A 157 -13.71 13.18 3.12
C LEU A 157 -13.36 11.80 3.69
N VAL A 158 -12.47 11.78 4.65
CA VAL A 158 -12.02 10.54 5.30
C VAL A 158 -13.06 10.08 6.32
N VAL A 159 -13.34 8.76 6.35
CA VAL A 159 -14.20 8.15 7.37
C VAL A 159 -13.55 8.32 8.75
N PRO A 160 -14.14 9.12 9.68
CA PRO A 160 -13.46 9.48 10.91
C PRO A 160 -13.06 8.28 11.80
N GLU A 161 -13.92 7.26 11.84
CA GLU A 161 -13.72 6.08 12.67
C GLU A 161 -12.61 5.15 12.15
N GLN A 162 -12.22 5.30 10.87
CA GLN A 162 -11.28 4.41 10.17
C GLN A 162 -10.04 5.15 9.67
N GLY A 163 -9.95 6.45 9.88
CA GLY A 163 -8.92 7.30 9.28
C GLY A 163 -7.52 7.09 9.86
N ASP A 164 -7.42 6.79 11.15
CA ASP A 164 -6.15 6.58 11.81
C ASP A 164 -5.74 5.09 11.81
N PRO A 165 -4.44 4.79 11.72
CA PRO A 165 -3.94 3.42 11.83
C PRO A 165 -4.28 2.81 13.19
N ASP A 166 -4.96 1.66 13.18
CA ASP A 166 -5.27 0.90 14.39
C ASP A 166 -5.07 -0.61 14.11
N PRO A 167 -4.11 -1.26 14.77
CA PRO A 167 -3.82 -2.67 14.53
C PRO A 167 -4.91 -3.64 14.98
N ASP A 168 -5.90 -3.17 15.78
CA ASP A 168 -7.04 -3.96 16.23
C ASP A 168 -8.24 -3.91 15.27
N PHE A 169 -8.24 -3.00 14.27
CA PHE A 169 -9.31 -2.85 13.26
C PHE A 169 -10.73 -2.82 13.85
N PRO A 170 -11.04 -1.93 14.83
CA PRO A 170 -12.21 -2.07 15.69
C PRO A 170 -13.56 -1.98 14.97
N THR A 171 -13.62 -1.48 13.74
CA THR A 171 -14.88 -1.33 12.99
C THR A 171 -15.14 -2.44 11.98
N VAL A 172 -14.18 -3.34 11.78
CA VAL A 172 -14.28 -4.43 10.80
C VAL A 172 -13.71 -5.73 11.37
N GLU A 173 -14.33 -6.85 11.08
CA GLU A 173 -13.82 -8.17 11.48
C GLU A 173 -12.56 -8.53 10.67
N TYR A 174 -12.59 -8.22 9.38
CA TYR A 174 -11.46 -8.39 8.46
C TYR A 174 -11.21 -7.07 7.73
N PRO A 175 -9.99 -6.52 7.78
CA PRO A 175 -9.67 -5.26 7.14
C PRO A 175 -9.43 -5.43 5.62
N ASN A 176 -10.34 -6.11 4.96
CA ASN A 176 -10.32 -6.36 3.53
C ASN A 176 -11.49 -5.61 2.87
N PRO A 177 -11.23 -4.62 2.01
CA PRO A 177 -12.27 -3.82 1.38
C PRO A 177 -13.20 -4.63 0.45
N GLU A 178 -12.82 -5.84 0.05
CA GLU A 178 -13.63 -6.72 -0.78
C GLU A 178 -14.65 -7.56 0.04
N VAL A 179 -14.49 -7.60 1.37
CA VAL A 179 -15.40 -8.37 2.23
C VAL A 179 -16.72 -7.60 2.41
N PRO A 180 -17.88 -8.27 2.29
CA PRO A 180 -19.16 -7.63 2.52
C PRO A 180 -19.21 -6.94 3.89
N GLY A 181 -19.64 -5.67 3.89
CA GLY A 181 -19.74 -4.86 5.11
C GLY A 181 -18.53 -4.00 5.44
N ALA A 182 -17.35 -4.28 4.90
CA ALA A 182 -16.14 -3.50 5.16
C ALA A 182 -16.30 -2.01 4.78
N LEU A 183 -17.03 -1.72 3.72
CA LEU A 183 -17.27 -0.37 3.22
C LEU A 183 -18.54 0.32 3.80
N ASN A 184 -19.24 -0.32 4.73
CA ASN A 184 -20.52 0.22 5.21
C ASN A 184 -20.43 1.65 5.77
N LEU A 185 -19.41 1.96 6.56
CA LEU A 185 -19.21 3.30 7.12
C LEU A 185 -18.92 4.33 6.02
N ALA A 186 -18.06 3.97 5.05
CA ALA A 186 -17.73 4.85 3.94
C ALA A 186 -18.95 5.09 3.02
N ILE A 187 -19.74 4.06 2.74
CA ILE A 187 -20.97 4.17 1.95
C ILE A 187 -22.02 5.01 2.69
N ALA A 188 -22.19 4.83 4.00
CA ALA A 188 -23.09 5.64 4.80
C ALA A 188 -22.69 7.12 4.77
N LEU A 189 -21.41 7.42 4.99
CA LEU A 189 -20.90 8.78 4.94
C LEU A 189 -21.08 9.40 3.53
N ALA A 190 -20.83 8.62 2.48
CA ALA A 190 -21.01 9.08 1.11
C ALA A 190 -22.47 9.36 0.77
N ALA A 191 -23.40 8.53 1.25
CA ALA A 191 -24.83 8.76 1.09
C ALA A 191 -25.31 10.01 1.83
N ASP A 192 -24.82 10.25 3.05
CA ASP A 192 -25.19 11.40 3.89
C ASP A 192 -24.64 12.71 3.33
N THR A 193 -23.46 12.69 2.70
CA THR A 193 -22.81 13.88 2.15
C THR A 193 -23.10 14.10 0.67
N GLY A 194 -23.70 13.13 -0.01
CA GLY A 194 -23.94 13.18 -1.45
C GLY A 194 -22.66 13.08 -2.28
N ALA A 195 -21.70 12.30 -1.82
CA ALA A 195 -20.46 12.09 -2.54
C ALA A 195 -20.66 11.31 -3.84
N ASP A 196 -19.79 11.52 -4.81
CA ASP A 196 -19.84 10.89 -6.13
C ASP A 196 -19.23 9.49 -6.14
N ILE A 197 -18.26 9.23 -5.26
CA ILE A 197 -17.49 7.99 -5.25
C ILE A 197 -16.93 7.67 -3.85
N VAL A 198 -16.84 6.40 -3.54
CA VAL A 198 -16.08 5.88 -2.37
C VAL A 198 -14.81 5.20 -2.86
N LEU A 199 -13.69 5.55 -2.25
CA LEU A 199 -12.42 4.88 -2.41
C LEU A 199 -12.02 4.22 -1.08
N ALA A 200 -11.47 3.01 -1.16
CA ALA A 200 -10.97 2.31 0.01
C ALA A 200 -9.66 1.59 -0.29
N ASN A 201 -8.72 1.65 0.65
CA ASN A 201 -7.54 0.80 0.64
C ASN A 201 -7.63 -0.27 1.73
N ASP A 202 -6.92 -1.36 1.54
CA ASP A 202 -6.57 -2.28 2.61
C ASP A 202 -5.46 -1.68 3.51
N PRO A 203 -5.15 -2.27 4.67
CA PRO A 203 -4.30 -1.60 5.67
C PRO A 203 -2.90 -1.18 5.21
N ASP A 204 -2.29 -1.86 4.27
CA ASP A 204 -0.99 -1.49 3.72
C ASP A 204 -1.07 -0.80 2.35
N ALA A 205 -2.30 -0.46 1.94
CA ALA A 205 -2.63 0.39 0.80
C ALA A 205 -2.01 -0.07 -0.54
N ASP A 206 -1.93 -1.37 -0.77
CA ASP A 206 -1.54 -1.93 -2.06
C ASP A 206 -2.75 -2.42 -2.89
N ARG A 207 -3.98 -2.29 -2.35
CA ARG A 207 -5.24 -2.59 -3.03
C ARG A 207 -6.15 -1.37 -3.06
N LEU A 208 -7.03 -1.34 -4.04
CA LEU A 208 -8.08 -0.34 -4.19
C LEU A 208 -9.43 -1.01 -4.37
N ALA A 209 -10.39 -0.64 -3.54
CA ALA A 209 -11.80 -0.90 -3.79
C ALA A 209 -12.53 0.42 -4.08
N VAL A 210 -13.54 0.33 -4.91
CA VAL A 210 -14.34 1.47 -5.37
C VAL A 210 -15.82 1.16 -5.21
N ALA A 211 -16.59 2.10 -4.68
CA ALA A 211 -18.04 2.02 -4.74
C ALA A 211 -18.62 3.29 -5.39
N VAL A 212 -19.70 3.10 -6.14
CA VAL A 212 -20.39 4.16 -6.89
C VAL A 212 -21.88 4.13 -6.63
N PRO A 213 -22.61 5.27 -6.75
CA PRO A 213 -24.06 5.29 -6.66
C PRO A 213 -24.70 4.36 -7.69
N ASP A 214 -25.74 3.62 -7.26
CA ASP A 214 -26.55 2.76 -8.11
C ASP A 214 -28.05 2.95 -7.76
N GLY A 215 -28.66 3.95 -8.37
CA GLY A 215 -30.01 4.39 -8.02
C GLY A 215 -30.09 4.85 -6.57
N PRO A 216 -30.94 4.22 -5.72
CA PRO A 216 -31.05 4.57 -4.30
C PRO A 216 -29.98 3.87 -3.42
N SER A 217 -29.14 3.02 -4.00
CA SER A 217 -28.12 2.21 -3.32
C SER A 217 -26.72 2.54 -3.81
N TRP A 218 -25.73 1.83 -3.27
CA TRP A 218 -24.34 1.88 -3.70
C TRP A 218 -23.90 0.51 -4.21
N ARG A 219 -23.09 0.49 -5.26
CA ARG A 219 -22.51 -0.72 -5.84
C ARG A 219 -21.00 -0.69 -5.69
N THR A 220 -20.45 -1.69 -5.02
CA THR A 220 -19.01 -1.92 -5.02
C THR A 220 -18.61 -2.54 -6.35
N LEU A 221 -17.60 -1.97 -6.99
CA LEU A 221 -16.99 -2.51 -8.20
C LEU A 221 -16.07 -3.68 -7.83
N THR A 222 -16.03 -4.68 -8.68
CA THR A 222 -15.03 -5.74 -8.55
C THR A 222 -13.64 -5.24 -8.94
N GLY A 223 -12.58 -5.92 -8.50
CA GLY A 223 -11.21 -5.61 -8.94
C GLY A 223 -11.07 -5.66 -10.47
N ASP A 224 -11.81 -6.56 -11.13
CA ASP A 224 -11.83 -6.66 -12.59
C ASP A 224 -12.52 -5.46 -13.26
N ASP A 225 -13.63 -4.97 -12.68
CA ASP A 225 -14.29 -3.75 -13.17
C ASP A 225 -13.33 -2.55 -13.09
N VAL A 226 -12.68 -2.36 -11.93
CA VAL A 226 -11.71 -1.28 -11.72
C VAL A 226 -10.52 -1.42 -12.67
N GLY A 227 -9.97 -2.63 -12.80
CA GLY A 227 -8.87 -2.92 -13.71
C GLY A 227 -9.21 -2.62 -15.17
N ALA A 228 -10.41 -3.00 -15.62
CA ALA A 228 -10.88 -2.73 -16.98
C ALA A 228 -11.05 -1.21 -17.24
N LEU A 229 -11.63 -0.47 -16.29
CA LEU A 229 -11.80 0.98 -16.38
C LEU A 229 -10.45 1.71 -16.42
N LEU A 230 -9.51 1.32 -15.57
CA LEU A 230 -8.15 1.89 -15.57
C LEU A 230 -7.41 1.57 -16.86
N ALA A 231 -7.52 0.34 -17.39
CA ALA A 231 -6.91 -0.04 -18.65
C ALA A 231 -7.47 0.78 -19.81
N ASP A 232 -8.80 0.96 -19.90
CA ASP A 232 -9.44 1.79 -20.91
C ASP A 232 -8.95 3.25 -20.82
N HIS A 233 -8.91 3.82 -19.60
CA HIS A 233 -8.42 5.18 -19.38
C HIS A 233 -6.97 5.37 -19.86
N VAL A 234 -6.06 4.47 -19.45
CA VAL A 234 -4.65 4.52 -19.84
C VAL A 234 -4.47 4.32 -21.36
N LEU A 235 -5.23 3.40 -21.94
CA LEU A 235 -5.17 3.12 -23.38
C LEU A 235 -5.75 4.26 -24.22
N THR A 236 -6.78 4.95 -23.75
CA THR A 236 -7.45 6.04 -24.49
C THR A 236 -6.68 7.36 -24.36
N GLY A 237 -6.16 7.65 -23.16
CA GLY A 237 -5.52 8.93 -22.86
C GLY A 237 -4.06 9.05 -23.30
N GLY A 238 -3.36 7.96 -23.57
CA GLY A 238 -1.93 8.00 -23.91
C GLY A 238 -1.65 8.12 -25.42
N SER A 239 -0.49 8.63 -25.78
CA SER A 239 0.01 8.68 -27.17
C SER A 239 0.94 7.50 -27.46
N GLY A 240 0.77 6.82 -28.60
CA GLY A 240 1.65 5.75 -29.08
C GLY A 240 0.92 4.46 -29.47
N ASN A 241 1.48 3.73 -30.46
CA ASN A 241 0.86 2.55 -31.04
C ASN A 241 1.29 1.22 -30.41
N ASN A 242 2.28 1.23 -29.51
CA ASN A 242 2.82 0.03 -28.85
C ASN A 242 2.45 0.06 -27.36
N ARG A 243 1.21 -0.31 -27.05
CA ARG A 243 0.75 -0.41 -25.66
C ARG A 243 0.51 -1.87 -25.33
N LEU A 244 1.00 -2.28 -24.18
CA LEU A 244 0.83 -3.62 -23.64
C LEU A 244 -0.01 -3.54 -22.39
N VAL A 245 -1.06 -4.32 -22.33
CA VAL A 245 -1.83 -4.57 -21.10
C VAL A 245 -1.59 -6.02 -20.70
N ALA A 246 -1.23 -6.23 -19.46
CA ALA A 246 -1.09 -7.56 -18.88
C ALA A 246 -2.21 -7.79 -17.86
N THR A 247 -2.73 -9.00 -17.85
CA THR A 247 -3.71 -9.48 -16.86
C THR A 247 -3.23 -10.78 -16.26
N THR A 248 -3.74 -11.14 -15.10
CA THR A 248 -3.38 -12.39 -14.42
C THR A 248 -4.38 -13.51 -14.75
N VAL A 249 -3.98 -14.74 -14.44
CA VAL A 249 -4.85 -15.92 -14.64
C VAL A 249 -6.12 -15.91 -13.75
N VAL A 250 -6.09 -15.13 -12.68
CA VAL A 250 -7.21 -14.97 -11.73
C VAL A 250 -8.16 -13.83 -12.10
N SER A 251 -7.81 -13.01 -13.07
CA SER A 251 -8.72 -11.99 -13.59
C SER A 251 -9.83 -12.62 -14.41
N SER A 252 -11.03 -12.04 -14.36
CA SER A 252 -12.16 -12.50 -15.19
C SER A 252 -11.88 -12.26 -16.68
N LYS A 253 -12.55 -13.01 -17.54
CA LYS A 253 -12.39 -12.95 -19.00
C LYS A 253 -13.36 -11.96 -19.61
#